data_f3e117d0c7fac18a0544226e7e126056
#
_entry.id   f3e117d0c7fac18a0544226e7e126056
#
_cell.length_a   1.000
_cell.length_b   1.000
_cell.length_c   1.000
_cell.angle_alpha   90.00
_cell.angle_beta   90.00
_cell.angle_gamma   90.00
#
_symmetry.space_group_name_H-M   'P 1'
#
loop_
_entity.id
_entity.type
_entity.pdbx_description
1 polymer ?
#
loop_
_entity_poly.entity_id
_entity_poly.type
_entity_poly.pdbx_seq_one_letter_code
_entity_poly.pdbx_strand_id
1 'polypeptide(L)'
;MEKQEQAKPVRGQNLLEWYEALISAALVLVLIFSFFFRIIQVDGSSMVPTLVNGDKLIVWGAGYTPQRGDVVIVDSYTSYGKPLVKRVIAKGGDTVSIDYATGTVAVNGEVLQEDYIAEPTYLGYRSEEH
;
A
#
# COMPACT_ATOMS: atom_id res chain seq x y z
N MET A 1 -16.36 3.18 63.39
CA MET A 1 -16.55 3.53 61.98
C MET A 1 -15.52 4.59 61.63
N GLU A 2 -14.39 4.13 61.07
CA GLU A 2 -13.29 4.99 60.64
C GLU A 2 -13.64 5.56 59.29
N LYS A 3 -13.87 6.88 59.21
CA LYS A 3 -13.99 7.58 57.95
C LYS A 3 -12.60 7.63 57.31
N GLN A 4 -12.40 6.86 56.26
CA GLN A 4 -11.27 7.06 55.37
C GLN A 4 -11.38 8.43 54.71
N GLU A 5 -10.55 9.34 55.17
CA GLU A 5 -10.37 10.67 54.61
C GLU A 5 -9.64 10.45 53.26
N GLN A 6 -10.42 10.54 52.19
CA GLN A 6 -9.86 10.54 50.83
C GLN A 6 -9.01 11.80 50.68
N ALA A 7 -7.69 11.61 50.70
CA ALA A 7 -6.72 12.65 50.41
C ALA A 7 -6.99 13.26 49.05
N LYS A 8 -7.30 14.56 49.00
CA LYS A 8 -7.48 15.31 47.75
C LYS A 8 -6.19 15.24 46.95
N PRO A 9 -6.23 14.89 45.65
CA PRO A 9 -5.04 14.85 44.82
C PRO A 9 -4.39 16.22 44.75
N VAL A 10 -3.09 16.27 45.00
CA VAL A 10 -2.29 17.49 44.93
C VAL A 10 -2.26 17.95 43.47
N ARG A 11 -2.48 19.26 43.26
CA ARG A 11 -2.64 19.89 41.93
C ARG A 11 -1.52 19.55 40.92
N GLY A 12 -0.33 19.15 41.40
CA GLY A 12 0.78 18.70 40.57
C GLY A 12 0.70 17.24 40.11
N GLN A 13 0.04 16.35 40.87
CA GLN A 13 -0.14 14.95 40.51
C GLN A 13 -1.08 14.80 39.32
N ASN A 14 -2.13 15.63 39.27
CA ASN A 14 -3.07 15.61 38.13
C ASN A 14 -2.39 16.05 36.81
N LEU A 15 -1.42 16.98 36.86
CA LEU A 15 -0.69 17.39 35.67
C LEU A 15 0.26 16.30 35.16
N LEU A 16 0.93 15.57 36.08
CA LEU A 16 1.82 14.47 35.71
C LEU A 16 1.02 13.30 35.12
N GLU A 17 -0.10 12.93 35.73
CA GLU A 17 -0.98 11.87 35.22
C GLU A 17 -1.53 12.24 33.82
N TRP A 18 -1.86 13.50 33.61
CA TRP A 18 -2.30 14.02 32.30
C TRP A 18 -1.19 13.92 31.25
N TYR A 19 0.03 14.23 31.63
CA TYR A 19 1.21 14.15 30.76
C TYR A 19 1.54 12.69 30.38
N GLU A 20 1.49 11.78 31.35
CA GLU A 20 1.68 10.35 31.10
C GLU A 20 0.61 9.79 30.16
N ALA A 21 -0.65 10.14 30.37
CA ALA A 21 -1.75 9.73 29.49
C ALA A 21 -1.57 10.26 28.06
N LEU A 22 -1.15 11.52 27.91
CA LEU A 22 -0.90 12.14 26.60
C LEU A 22 0.26 11.45 25.87
N ILE A 23 1.37 11.19 26.57
CA ILE A 23 2.54 10.51 25.99
C ILE A 23 2.18 9.07 25.60
N SER A 24 1.47 8.35 26.45
CA SER A 24 1.02 6.98 26.16
C SER A 24 0.09 6.94 24.95
N ALA A 25 -0.87 7.86 24.86
CA ALA A 25 -1.76 7.96 23.73
C ALA A 25 -1.00 8.28 22.43
N ALA A 26 -0.05 9.21 22.47
CA ALA A 26 0.79 9.56 21.31
C ALA A 26 1.65 8.36 20.86
N LEU A 27 2.24 7.63 21.82
CA LEU A 27 3.02 6.43 21.51
C LEU A 27 2.18 5.35 20.83
N VAL A 28 1.00 5.06 21.36
CA VAL A 28 0.06 4.09 20.79
C VAL A 28 -0.35 4.52 19.37
N LEU A 29 -0.64 5.80 19.18
CA LEU A 29 -0.98 6.35 17.87
C LEU A 29 0.16 6.14 16.85
N VAL A 30 1.40 6.46 17.23
CA VAL A 30 2.59 6.27 16.38
C VAL A 30 2.77 4.80 16.03
N LEU A 31 2.60 3.89 17.00
CA LEU A 31 2.70 2.45 16.75
C LEU A 31 1.62 1.96 15.78
N ILE A 32 0.37 2.41 15.93
CA ILE A 32 -0.73 2.09 15.02
C ILE A 32 -0.39 2.58 13.61
N PHE A 33 -0.01 3.86 13.46
CA PHE A 33 0.33 4.40 12.15
C PHE A 33 1.52 3.69 11.51
N SER A 34 2.57 3.37 12.28
CA SER A 34 3.75 2.64 11.78
C SER A 34 3.43 1.22 11.31
N PHE A 35 2.42 0.58 11.94
CA PHE A 35 2.01 -0.77 11.57
C PHE A 35 1.12 -0.81 10.33
N PHE A 36 0.18 0.16 10.20
CA PHE A 36 -0.81 0.16 9.14
C PHE A 36 -0.36 0.88 7.87
N PHE A 37 0.51 1.89 8.01
CA PHE A 37 0.95 2.71 6.89
C PHE A 37 2.45 2.55 6.63
N ARG A 38 2.79 2.40 5.36
CA ARG A 38 4.18 2.43 4.88
C ARG A 38 4.33 3.49 3.82
N ILE A 39 5.42 4.24 3.89
CA ILE A 39 5.80 5.18 2.83
C ILE A 39 6.84 4.48 1.97
N ILE A 40 6.58 4.39 0.67
CA ILE A 40 7.51 3.85 -0.33
C ILE A 40 7.72 4.87 -1.43
N GLN A 41 8.87 4.77 -2.08
CA GLN A 41 9.20 5.57 -3.26
C GLN A 41 9.15 4.69 -4.50
N VAL A 42 8.53 5.21 -5.57
CA VAL A 42 8.48 4.54 -6.87
C VAL A 42 9.87 4.60 -7.50
N ASP A 43 10.39 3.44 -7.91
CA ASP A 43 11.63 3.29 -8.64
C ASP A 43 11.33 2.61 -9.98
N GLY A 44 11.55 3.34 -11.07
CA GLY A 44 11.30 2.88 -12.44
C GLY A 44 10.10 3.51 -13.13
N SER A 45 9.88 3.11 -14.38
CA SER A 45 8.88 3.70 -15.29
C SER A 45 7.71 2.77 -15.64
N SER A 46 7.67 1.56 -15.07
CA SER A 46 6.67 0.53 -15.45
C SER A 46 5.21 0.90 -15.15
N MET A 47 4.97 1.95 -14.38
CA MET A 47 3.65 2.46 -14.03
C MET A 47 3.29 3.81 -14.66
N VAL A 48 4.13 4.29 -15.58
CA VAL A 48 3.85 5.50 -16.36
C VAL A 48 2.64 5.26 -17.28
N PRO A 49 1.70 6.21 -17.43
CA PRO A 49 1.70 7.57 -16.89
C PRO A 49 1.10 7.71 -15.48
N THR A 50 0.57 6.64 -14.89
CA THR A 50 -0.13 6.70 -13.59
C THR A 50 0.79 7.10 -12.45
N LEU A 51 2.00 6.53 -12.41
CA LEU A 51 3.04 6.83 -11.42
C LEU A 51 4.37 7.05 -12.14
N VAL A 52 5.13 8.02 -11.69
CA VAL A 52 6.45 8.33 -12.24
C VAL A 52 7.54 8.02 -11.24
N ASN A 53 8.76 7.85 -11.77
CA ASN A 53 9.93 7.61 -10.93
C ASN A 53 10.13 8.74 -9.93
N GLY A 54 10.32 8.40 -8.66
CA GLY A 54 10.50 9.35 -7.57
C GLY A 54 9.22 9.68 -6.78
N ASP A 55 8.04 9.29 -7.26
CA ASP A 55 6.79 9.47 -6.52
C ASP A 55 6.83 8.78 -5.16
N LYS A 56 6.24 9.43 -4.16
CA LYS A 56 6.10 8.86 -2.82
C LYS A 56 4.67 8.38 -2.62
N LEU A 57 4.52 7.13 -2.25
CA LEU A 57 3.23 6.49 -2.03
C LEU A 57 3.04 6.19 -0.54
N ILE A 58 1.82 6.42 -0.05
CA ILE A 58 1.38 5.93 1.25
C ILE A 58 0.61 4.64 1.00
N VAL A 59 1.12 3.54 1.55
CA VAL A 59 0.57 2.20 1.35
C VAL A 59 -0.17 1.75 2.60
N TRP A 60 -1.40 1.31 2.42
CA TRP A 60 -2.19 0.65 3.45
C TRP A 60 -1.94 -0.87 3.40
N GLY A 61 -1.48 -1.45 4.51
CA GLY A 61 -1.02 -2.85 4.55
C GLY A 61 -1.96 -3.83 5.25
N ALA A 62 -3.09 -3.41 5.83
CA ALA A 62 -3.89 -4.27 6.68
C ALA A 62 -5.31 -4.50 6.16
N GLY A 63 -5.72 -5.79 6.13
CA GLY A 63 -7.13 -6.18 5.95
C GLY A 63 -7.72 -5.83 4.58
N TYR A 64 -6.91 -5.58 3.57
CA TYR A 64 -7.35 -5.24 2.23
C TYR A 64 -7.25 -6.43 1.27
N THR A 65 -8.31 -6.68 0.53
CA THR A 65 -8.32 -7.68 -0.56
C THR A 65 -8.25 -6.96 -1.90
N PRO A 66 -7.15 -7.12 -2.67
CA PRO A 66 -6.98 -6.43 -3.95
C PRO A 66 -8.12 -6.72 -4.93
N GLN A 67 -8.59 -5.68 -5.59
CA GLN A 67 -9.57 -5.75 -6.65
C GLN A 67 -8.90 -5.52 -8.01
N ARG A 68 -9.60 -5.89 -9.09
CA ARG A 68 -9.15 -5.61 -10.46
C ARG A 68 -9.09 -4.09 -10.67
N GLY A 69 -7.98 -3.59 -11.22
CA GLY A 69 -7.72 -2.17 -11.42
C GLY A 69 -6.88 -1.50 -10.32
N ASP A 70 -6.79 -2.11 -9.12
CA ASP A 70 -6.02 -1.53 -8.02
C ASP A 70 -4.52 -1.53 -8.28
N VAL A 71 -3.85 -0.52 -7.75
CA VAL A 71 -2.39 -0.46 -7.68
C VAL A 71 -1.95 -1.06 -6.36
N VAL A 72 -1.14 -2.11 -6.42
CA VAL A 72 -0.66 -2.85 -5.25
C VAL A 72 0.86 -2.88 -5.21
N ILE A 73 1.37 -3.11 -4.00
CA ILE A 73 2.78 -3.39 -3.77
C ILE A 73 2.93 -4.91 -3.65
N VAL A 74 3.71 -5.47 -4.55
CA VAL A 74 4.15 -6.87 -4.47
C VAL A 74 5.45 -6.89 -3.69
N ASP A 75 5.43 -7.52 -2.51
CA ASP A 75 6.57 -7.53 -1.61
C ASP A 75 7.77 -8.32 -2.20
N SER A 76 8.95 -8.08 -1.64
CA SER A 76 10.26 -8.58 -2.09
C SER A 76 10.46 -10.11 -2.03
N TYR A 77 9.44 -10.87 -1.65
CA TYR A 77 9.43 -12.34 -1.76
C TYR A 77 9.43 -12.86 -3.22
N THR A 78 9.30 -11.96 -4.18
CA THR A 78 9.51 -12.27 -5.60
C THR A 78 11.00 -12.34 -5.90
N SER A 79 11.36 -13.03 -6.99
CA SER A 79 12.75 -13.23 -7.45
C SER A 79 13.56 -11.95 -7.66
N TYR A 80 12.92 -10.80 -7.61
CA TYR A 80 13.54 -9.49 -7.80
C TYR A 80 14.22 -8.90 -6.55
N GLY A 81 13.95 -9.43 -5.35
CA GLY A 81 14.57 -8.98 -4.10
C GLY A 81 14.21 -7.54 -3.66
N LYS A 82 13.32 -6.85 -4.36
CA LYS A 82 12.80 -5.53 -4.01
C LYS A 82 11.29 -5.44 -4.23
N PRO A 83 10.56 -4.60 -3.48
CA PRO A 83 9.12 -4.39 -3.68
C PRO A 83 8.82 -3.83 -5.08
N LEU A 84 7.78 -4.33 -5.70
CA LEU A 84 7.32 -3.87 -7.02
C LEU A 84 5.94 -3.22 -6.90
N VAL A 85 5.75 -2.08 -7.57
CA VAL A 85 4.44 -1.44 -7.72
C VAL A 85 3.83 -1.94 -9.02
N LYS A 86 2.66 -2.56 -8.95
CA LYS A 86 1.96 -3.13 -10.11
C LYS A 86 0.45 -2.92 -10.02
N ARG A 87 -0.23 -2.96 -11.18
CA ARG A 87 -1.69 -2.91 -11.24
C ARG A 87 -2.26 -4.33 -11.35
N VAL A 88 -3.32 -4.60 -10.57
CA VAL A 88 -4.07 -5.87 -10.63
C VAL A 88 -4.95 -5.88 -11.86
N ILE A 89 -4.67 -6.73 -12.83
CA ILE A 89 -5.49 -6.89 -14.04
C ILE A 89 -6.43 -8.10 -13.93
N ALA A 90 -6.06 -9.12 -13.15
CA ALA A 90 -6.84 -10.32 -12.95
C ALA A 90 -6.64 -10.87 -11.52
N LYS A 91 -7.56 -11.69 -11.06
CA LYS A 91 -7.54 -12.37 -9.75
C LYS A 91 -7.52 -13.88 -9.92
N GLY A 92 -7.29 -14.60 -8.82
CA GLY A 92 -7.38 -16.05 -8.81
C GLY A 92 -8.76 -16.52 -9.33
N GLY A 93 -8.75 -17.44 -10.30
CA GLY A 93 -9.93 -17.94 -11.01
C GLY A 93 -10.28 -17.21 -12.31
N ASP A 94 -9.68 -16.04 -12.58
CA ASP A 94 -9.84 -15.36 -13.87
C ASP A 94 -8.99 -16.02 -14.97
N THR A 95 -9.49 -15.97 -16.20
CA THR A 95 -8.76 -16.38 -17.40
C THR A 95 -8.24 -15.12 -18.11
N VAL A 96 -6.92 -15.04 -18.30
CA VAL A 96 -6.28 -13.93 -19.03
C VAL A 96 -5.86 -14.43 -20.41
N SER A 97 -6.26 -13.68 -21.44
CA SER A 97 -5.85 -13.90 -22.83
C SER A 97 -5.10 -12.68 -23.34
N ILE A 98 -3.95 -12.90 -23.96
CA ILE A 98 -3.13 -11.82 -24.53
C ILE A 98 -2.98 -12.09 -26.02
N ASP A 99 -3.47 -11.16 -26.83
CA ASP A 99 -3.22 -11.15 -28.27
C ASP A 99 -2.01 -10.25 -28.55
N TYR A 100 -0.89 -10.87 -28.76
CA TYR A 100 0.37 -10.18 -29.03
C TYR A 100 0.44 -9.53 -30.43
N ALA A 101 -0.44 -9.92 -31.36
CA ALA A 101 -0.47 -9.31 -32.69
C ALA A 101 -1.14 -7.92 -32.66
N THR A 102 -2.14 -7.77 -31.80
CA THR A 102 -2.88 -6.51 -31.62
C THR A 102 -2.46 -5.76 -30.36
N GLY A 103 -1.70 -6.41 -29.45
CA GLY A 103 -1.36 -5.86 -28.16
C GLY A 103 -2.54 -5.82 -27.17
N THR A 104 -3.57 -6.62 -27.41
CA THR A 104 -4.83 -6.60 -26.65
C THR A 104 -4.78 -7.60 -25.50
N VAL A 105 -5.21 -7.19 -24.33
CA VAL A 105 -5.37 -8.04 -23.15
C VAL A 105 -6.86 -8.18 -22.84
N ALA A 106 -7.33 -9.43 -22.69
CA ALA A 106 -8.71 -9.72 -22.29
C ALA A 106 -8.73 -10.55 -21.02
N VAL A 107 -9.67 -10.27 -20.13
CA VAL A 107 -9.90 -11.04 -18.89
C VAL A 107 -11.33 -11.56 -18.91
N ASN A 108 -11.47 -12.89 -18.78
CA ASN A 108 -12.75 -13.59 -18.88
C ASN A 108 -13.50 -13.31 -20.21
N GLY A 109 -12.74 -13.08 -21.29
CA GLY A 109 -13.31 -12.77 -22.63
C GLY A 109 -13.67 -11.28 -22.83
N GLU A 110 -13.52 -10.44 -21.84
CA GLU A 110 -13.73 -8.99 -21.94
C GLU A 110 -12.41 -8.27 -22.15
N VAL A 111 -12.30 -7.48 -23.21
CA VAL A 111 -11.10 -6.70 -23.53
C VAL A 111 -10.94 -5.59 -22.52
N LEU A 112 -9.76 -5.52 -21.89
CA LEU A 112 -9.42 -4.43 -20.98
C LEU A 112 -9.23 -3.13 -21.75
N GLN A 113 -9.89 -2.06 -21.28
CA GLN A 113 -9.56 -0.70 -21.68
C GLN A 113 -8.37 -0.25 -20.83
N GLU A 114 -7.19 -0.21 -21.44
CA GLU A 114 -5.93 0.06 -20.74
C GLU A 114 -5.46 1.51 -20.97
N ASP A 115 -6.31 2.48 -20.68
CA ASP A 115 -5.99 3.92 -20.77
C ASP A 115 -4.82 4.35 -19.88
N TYR A 116 -4.40 3.44 -19.00
CA TYR A 116 -3.33 3.61 -18.00
C TYR A 116 -1.97 3.05 -18.43
N ILE A 117 -1.86 2.41 -19.60
CA ILE A 117 -0.57 1.89 -20.11
C ILE A 117 0.06 2.89 -21.08
N ALA A 118 1.39 2.96 -21.07
CA ALA A 118 2.14 3.80 -22.01
C ALA A 118 2.20 3.18 -23.40
N GLU A 119 2.30 1.85 -23.46
CA GLU A 119 2.45 1.09 -24.72
C GLU A 119 1.68 -0.24 -24.64
N PRO A 120 1.07 -0.71 -25.75
CA PRO A 120 0.44 -2.01 -25.83
C PRO A 120 1.43 -3.19 -25.65
N THR A 121 0.91 -4.35 -25.26
CA THR A 121 1.71 -5.55 -25.04
C THR A 121 1.96 -6.30 -26.34
N TYR A 122 3.18 -6.29 -26.89
CA TYR A 122 3.58 -7.01 -28.10
C TYR A 122 4.59 -8.12 -27.83
N LEU A 123 4.59 -9.16 -28.68
CA LEU A 123 5.62 -10.21 -28.69
C LEU A 123 6.97 -9.60 -29.12
N GLY A 124 7.96 -9.67 -28.26
CA GLY A 124 9.32 -9.22 -28.57
C GLY A 124 9.78 -8.00 -27.78
N TYR A 125 8.90 -7.39 -26.99
CA TYR A 125 9.35 -6.40 -26.00
C TYR A 125 9.95 -7.13 -24.80
N ARG A 126 11.21 -7.52 -24.92
CA ARG A 126 12.04 -7.81 -23.77
C ARG A 126 12.43 -6.44 -23.22
N SER A 127 11.76 -5.98 -22.16
CA SER A 127 12.24 -4.86 -21.40
C SER A 127 13.63 -5.23 -20.88
N GLU A 128 14.66 -4.74 -21.55
CA GLU A 128 15.99 -4.71 -20.98
C GLU A 128 15.93 -3.68 -19.87
N GLU A 129 15.63 -4.16 -18.67
CA GLU A 129 15.79 -3.39 -17.46
C GLU A 129 17.29 -3.17 -17.24
N HIS A 130 17.72 -1.98 -17.49
CA HIS A 130 19.02 -1.48 -17.03
C HIS A 130 18.88 -0.82 -15.66
#